data_0485f6e91f4f72ed41ade04cfe684b18
#
_entry.id   0485f6e91f4f72ed41ade04cfe684b18
#
_cell.length_a   1.000
_cell.length_b   1.000
_cell.length_c   1.000
_cell.angle_alpha   90.00
_cell.angle_beta   90.00
_cell.angle_gamma   90.00
#
_symmetry.space_group_name_H-M   'P 1'
#
loop_
_entity.id
_entity.type
_entity.pdbx_description
1 polymer ?
#
loop_
_entity_poly.entity_id
_entity_poly.type
_entity_poly.pdbx_seq_one_letter_code
_entity_poly.pdbx_strand_id
1 'polypeptide(L)'
;MNIAVLGGGNGAHATAAELALGGHAVRLWRRDAAGLEPVRKAGGITLTAEGKSARATLAAVTADLAEAVSGADVIVVVTPATAHEDVARRLGSHLSERQVVLLTPGTLGAYVMAREIARHGGRMPLAFAETGTLPYLARLTSPTEVTAPVRAANLPAGVFPASRSKDVLATIRQLYPTIQPCADVLDTALTNAGPVIHPPLVLLNVGAIDRGRFDIHAAGTTASTQRLIEAVDAERLASRAGWGYPKPHYELATYYDERRAAEGLYGAGARAKLEASGLWNETLTFEHRYVTEDVVLGLSLLESVARTVTIDSPAISGLLLVFGTLLGRRLTGEGRDLAHLGLGDLLLREIRELLHDGWSSHLWRRAIK
;
A
#
# COMPACT_ATOMS: atom_id res chain seq x y z
N MET A 1 -18.38 6.85 -12.08
CA MET A 1 -17.24 7.78 -11.96
C MET A 1 -16.23 7.49 -13.06
N ASN A 2 -15.44 8.48 -13.45
CA ASN A 2 -14.27 8.31 -14.31
C ASN A 2 -13.05 8.00 -13.45
N ILE A 3 -12.39 6.87 -13.68
CA ILE A 3 -11.29 6.40 -12.84
C ILE A 3 -10.07 6.12 -13.70
N ALA A 4 -8.91 6.66 -13.29
CA ALA A 4 -7.63 6.25 -13.83
C ALA A 4 -6.97 5.26 -12.88
N VAL A 5 -6.55 4.10 -13.37
CA VAL A 5 -5.78 3.11 -12.60
C VAL A 5 -4.36 3.12 -13.13
N LEU A 6 -3.41 3.54 -12.27
CA LEU A 6 -2.00 3.63 -12.61
C LEU A 6 -1.23 2.43 -12.05
N GLY A 7 -0.75 1.56 -12.93
CA GLY A 7 -0.01 0.36 -12.58
C GLY A 7 -0.16 -0.75 -13.63
N GLY A 8 0.67 -1.78 -13.54
CA GLY A 8 0.65 -2.90 -14.49
C GLY A 8 0.80 -4.28 -13.84
N GLY A 9 0.76 -4.33 -12.51
CA GLY A 9 0.89 -5.58 -11.74
C GLY A 9 -0.44 -6.21 -11.35
N ASN A 10 -0.36 -7.21 -10.49
CA ASN A 10 -1.52 -7.98 -9.99
C ASN A 10 -2.63 -7.09 -9.43
N GLY A 11 -2.28 -6.18 -8.53
CA GLY A 11 -3.23 -5.26 -7.89
C GLY A 11 -3.89 -4.31 -8.88
N ALA A 12 -3.13 -3.77 -9.86
CA ALA A 12 -3.66 -2.84 -10.84
C ALA A 12 -4.69 -3.51 -11.77
N HIS A 13 -4.42 -4.75 -12.21
CA HIS A 13 -5.38 -5.51 -13.01
C HIS A 13 -6.64 -5.86 -12.22
N ALA A 14 -6.49 -6.29 -10.96
CA ALA A 14 -7.63 -6.58 -10.09
C ALA A 14 -8.48 -5.30 -9.86
N THR A 15 -7.83 -4.18 -9.53
CA THR A 15 -8.47 -2.88 -9.33
C THR A 15 -9.21 -2.41 -10.59
N ALA A 16 -8.54 -2.46 -11.76
CA ALA A 16 -9.15 -2.01 -13.00
C ALA A 16 -10.38 -2.85 -13.36
N ALA A 17 -10.27 -4.18 -13.24
CA ALA A 17 -11.37 -5.09 -13.53
C ALA A 17 -12.54 -4.92 -12.55
N GLU A 18 -12.26 -4.89 -11.26
CA GLU A 18 -13.28 -4.75 -10.22
C GLU A 18 -14.08 -3.45 -10.37
N LEU A 19 -13.37 -2.33 -10.53
CA LEU A 19 -14.02 -1.03 -10.66
C LEU A 19 -14.82 -0.90 -11.96
N ALA A 20 -14.34 -1.50 -13.06
CA ALA A 20 -15.11 -1.54 -14.31
C ALA A 20 -16.36 -2.42 -14.20
N LEU A 21 -16.27 -3.59 -13.54
CA LEU A 21 -17.43 -4.43 -13.22
C LEU A 21 -18.42 -3.73 -12.28
N GLY A 22 -17.92 -2.85 -11.42
CA GLY A 22 -18.73 -1.96 -10.55
C GLY A 22 -19.42 -0.81 -11.30
N GLY A 23 -19.30 -0.74 -12.62
CA GLY A 23 -19.98 0.28 -13.46
C GLY A 23 -19.23 1.60 -13.59
N HIS A 24 -17.95 1.67 -13.23
CA HIS A 24 -17.14 2.85 -13.43
C HIS A 24 -16.48 2.86 -14.82
N ALA A 25 -16.25 4.06 -15.38
CA ALA A 25 -15.47 4.24 -16.61
C ALA A 25 -13.97 4.21 -16.25
N VAL A 26 -13.33 3.06 -16.43
CA VAL A 26 -11.95 2.83 -15.99
C VAL A 26 -10.97 2.93 -17.15
N ARG A 27 -9.92 3.73 -16.97
CA ARG A 27 -8.75 3.83 -17.84
C ARG A 27 -7.55 3.23 -17.15
N LEU A 28 -6.92 2.24 -17.78
CA LEU A 28 -5.71 1.59 -17.26
C LEU A 28 -4.47 2.21 -17.91
N TRP A 29 -3.56 2.68 -17.06
CA TRP A 29 -2.26 3.19 -17.49
C TRP A 29 -1.11 2.32 -16.98
N ARG A 30 -0.14 2.09 -17.86
CA ARG A 30 1.15 1.52 -17.52
C ARG A 30 2.24 2.23 -18.33
N ARG A 31 3.38 2.52 -17.69
CA ARG A 31 4.53 3.15 -18.35
C ARG A 31 5.05 2.37 -19.56
N ASP A 32 5.08 1.05 -19.46
CA ASP A 32 5.49 0.13 -20.52
C ASP A 32 4.30 -0.18 -21.45
N ALA A 33 4.34 0.39 -22.66
CA ALA A 33 3.29 0.20 -23.65
C ALA A 33 3.18 -1.26 -24.15
N ALA A 34 4.31 -1.98 -24.25
CA ALA A 34 4.30 -3.39 -24.70
C ALA A 34 3.54 -4.28 -23.73
N GLY A 35 3.67 -4.03 -22.42
CA GLY A 35 2.93 -4.75 -21.39
C GLY A 35 1.42 -4.49 -21.36
N LEU A 36 0.92 -3.48 -22.10
CA LEU A 36 -0.53 -3.19 -22.26
C LEU A 36 -1.15 -3.87 -23.48
N GLU A 37 -0.34 -4.28 -24.43
CA GLU A 37 -0.83 -4.78 -25.71
C GLU A 37 -1.75 -6.00 -25.57
N PRO A 38 -1.50 -6.98 -24.68
CA PRO A 38 -2.42 -8.08 -24.46
C PRO A 38 -3.81 -7.62 -24.00
N VAL A 39 -3.86 -6.69 -23.03
CA VAL A 39 -5.13 -6.14 -22.51
C VAL A 39 -5.86 -5.34 -23.57
N ARG A 40 -5.13 -4.56 -24.36
CA ARG A 40 -5.69 -3.77 -25.47
C ARG A 40 -6.31 -4.67 -26.54
N LYS A 41 -5.59 -5.70 -27.01
CA LYS A 41 -6.10 -6.68 -27.98
C LYS A 41 -7.29 -7.47 -27.45
N ALA A 42 -7.25 -7.85 -26.19
CA ALA A 42 -8.35 -8.54 -25.55
C ALA A 42 -9.57 -7.63 -25.30
N GLY A 43 -9.42 -6.30 -25.28
CA GLY A 43 -10.48 -5.34 -24.97
C GLY A 43 -10.92 -5.34 -23.52
N GLY A 44 -10.11 -5.88 -22.60
CA GLY A 44 -10.42 -5.90 -21.17
C GLY A 44 -9.69 -6.98 -20.38
N ILE A 45 -10.10 -7.14 -19.12
CA ILE A 45 -9.49 -8.04 -18.13
C ILE A 45 -10.56 -8.98 -17.59
N THR A 46 -10.24 -10.27 -17.45
CA THR A 46 -11.09 -11.24 -16.76
C THR A 46 -10.66 -11.30 -15.28
N LEU A 47 -11.60 -11.04 -14.38
CA LEU A 47 -11.43 -11.18 -12.94
C LEU A 47 -12.11 -12.45 -12.47
N THR A 48 -11.35 -13.30 -11.77
CA THR A 48 -11.88 -14.45 -11.03
C THR A 48 -11.82 -14.14 -9.54
N ALA A 49 -12.98 -14.08 -8.90
CA ALA A 49 -13.10 -13.83 -7.46
C ALA A 49 -14.27 -14.69 -6.92
N GLU A 50 -14.11 -15.25 -5.71
CA GLU A 50 -15.14 -16.06 -5.05
C GLU A 50 -15.68 -17.20 -5.93
N GLY A 51 -14.81 -17.81 -6.73
CA GLY A 51 -15.16 -18.90 -7.64
C GLY A 51 -15.94 -18.49 -8.89
N LYS A 52 -16.14 -17.19 -9.13
CA LYS A 52 -16.82 -16.65 -10.33
C LYS A 52 -15.86 -15.86 -11.17
N SER A 53 -15.97 -16.01 -12.50
CA SER A 53 -15.21 -15.23 -13.47
C SER A 53 -16.12 -14.25 -14.19
N ALA A 54 -15.69 -13.00 -14.30
CA ALA A 54 -16.38 -11.96 -15.05
C ALA A 54 -15.39 -11.16 -15.88
N ARG A 55 -15.82 -10.76 -17.09
CA ARG A 55 -15.00 -9.95 -17.97
C ARG A 55 -15.33 -8.48 -17.82
N ALA A 56 -14.32 -7.71 -17.48
CA ALA A 56 -14.38 -6.25 -17.38
C ALA A 56 -13.94 -5.62 -18.70
N THR A 57 -14.77 -4.75 -19.28
CA THR A 57 -14.38 -3.88 -20.40
C THR A 57 -13.84 -2.57 -19.83
N LEU A 58 -12.69 -2.13 -20.34
CA LEU A 58 -12.05 -0.88 -19.90
C LEU A 58 -12.38 0.25 -20.88
N ALA A 59 -12.57 1.47 -20.36
CA ALA A 59 -12.84 2.65 -21.18
C ALA A 59 -11.63 3.03 -22.04
N ALA A 60 -10.41 2.83 -21.54
CA ALA A 60 -9.17 2.97 -22.30
C ALA A 60 -8.04 2.14 -21.67
N VAL A 61 -7.06 1.78 -22.50
CA VAL A 61 -5.80 1.12 -22.09
C VAL A 61 -4.67 1.89 -22.78
N THR A 62 -3.91 2.69 -22.03
CA THR A 62 -2.98 3.66 -22.59
C THR A 62 -1.64 3.72 -21.84
N ALA A 63 -0.57 4.07 -22.55
CA ALA A 63 0.73 4.43 -21.97
C ALA A 63 0.90 5.96 -21.85
N ASP A 64 -0.06 6.74 -22.34
CA ASP A 64 -0.10 8.18 -22.17
C ASP A 64 -0.76 8.53 -20.82
N LEU A 65 0.04 9.12 -19.92
CA LEU A 65 -0.43 9.48 -18.58
C LEU A 65 -1.45 10.62 -18.64
N ALA A 66 -1.26 11.59 -19.53
CA ALA A 66 -2.18 12.73 -19.67
C ALA A 66 -3.57 12.25 -20.13
N GLU A 67 -3.63 11.34 -21.11
CA GLU A 67 -4.86 10.69 -21.55
C GLU A 67 -5.53 9.92 -20.39
N ALA A 68 -4.76 9.15 -19.65
CA ALA A 68 -5.29 8.32 -18.58
C ALA A 68 -5.98 9.15 -17.48
N VAL A 69 -5.37 10.27 -17.06
CA VAL A 69 -5.83 11.05 -15.89
C VAL A 69 -6.73 12.22 -16.25
N SER A 70 -6.84 12.59 -17.53
CA SER A 70 -7.69 13.70 -17.98
C SER A 70 -9.15 13.46 -17.60
N GLY A 71 -9.75 14.37 -16.82
CA GLY A 71 -11.14 14.29 -16.38
C GLY A 71 -11.46 13.07 -15.48
N ALA A 72 -10.45 12.42 -14.89
CA ALA A 72 -10.68 11.41 -13.86
C ALA A 72 -11.17 12.06 -12.56
N ASP A 73 -12.16 11.47 -11.93
CA ASP A 73 -12.63 11.86 -10.59
C ASP A 73 -11.66 11.33 -9.53
N VAL A 74 -11.21 10.07 -9.71
CA VAL A 74 -10.24 9.40 -8.84
C VAL A 74 -9.12 8.79 -9.67
N ILE A 75 -7.89 9.01 -9.24
CA ILE A 75 -6.68 8.39 -9.79
C ILE A 75 -6.20 7.37 -8.76
N VAL A 76 -6.32 6.08 -9.08
CA VAL A 76 -5.90 5.00 -8.19
C VAL A 76 -4.48 4.57 -8.57
N VAL A 77 -3.53 4.82 -7.67
CA VAL A 77 -2.12 4.45 -7.85
C VAL A 77 -1.89 3.07 -7.23
N VAL A 78 -1.63 2.08 -8.08
CA VAL A 78 -1.41 0.68 -7.70
C VAL A 78 -0.01 0.27 -8.18
N THR A 79 0.98 1.00 -7.70
CA THR A 79 2.40 0.74 -7.97
C THR A 79 3.12 0.40 -6.68
N PRO A 80 4.26 -0.29 -6.74
CA PRO A 80 5.10 -0.45 -5.56
C PRO A 80 5.46 0.89 -4.93
N ALA A 81 5.62 0.92 -3.60
CA ALA A 81 5.94 2.15 -2.87
C ALA A 81 7.27 2.79 -3.32
N THR A 82 8.19 1.99 -3.87
CA THR A 82 9.46 2.45 -4.49
C THR A 82 9.25 3.29 -5.76
N ALA A 83 8.07 3.24 -6.37
CA ALA A 83 7.75 4.01 -7.59
C ALA A 83 6.96 5.29 -7.30
N HIS A 84 6.54 5.55 -6.07
CA HIS A 84 5.65 6.67 -5.75
C HIS A 84 6.24 8.03 -6.13
N GLU A 85 7.54 8.25 -5.91
CA GLU A 85 8.19 9.52 -6.27
C GLU A 85 8.27 9.71 -7.80
N ASP A 86 8.61 8.67 -8.57
CA ASP A 86 8.62 8.74 -10.04
C ASP A 86 7.23 9.01 -10.60
N VAL A 87 6.21 8.32 -10.07
CA VAL A 87 4.81 8.55 -10.43
C VAL A 87 4.39 9.98 -10.08
N ALA A 88 4.76 10.47 -8.90
CA ALA A 88 4.44 11.82 -8.47
C ALA A 88 5.01 12.90 -9.40
N ARG A 89 6.31 12.79 -9.77
CA ARG A 89 6.96 13.72 -10.72
C ARG A 89 6.24 13.78 -12.06
N ARG A 90 5.85 12.62 -12.58
CA ARG A 90 5.12 12.53 -13.85
C ARG A 90 3.70 13.07 -13.75
N LEU A 91 3.03 12.78 -12.63
CA LEU A 91 1.62 13.09 -12.43
C LEU A 91 1.38 14.59 -12.17
N GLY A 92 2.31 15.27 -11.50
CA GLY A 92 2.14 16.62 -10.99
C GLY A 92 1.73 17.68 -12.03
N SER A 93 2.19 17.54 -13.30
CA SER A 93 1.79 18.47 -14.39
C SER A 93 0.36 18.23 -14.92
N HIS A 94 -0.22 17.05 -14.64
CA HIS A 94 -1.51 16.62 -15.19
C HIS A 94 -2.66 16.66 -14.18
N LEU A 95 -2.37 16.95 -12.90
CA LEU A 95 -3.38 17.00 -11.84
C LEU A 95 -4.26 18.25 -11.92
N SER A 96 -5.46 18.11 -11.38
CA SER A 96 -6.39 19.22 -11.13
C SER A 96 -6.88 19.20 -9.68
N GLU A 97 -7.28 20.35 -9.16
CA GLU A 97 -7.76 20.56 -7.78
C GLU A 97 -9.06 19.81 -7.44
N ARG A 98 -9.69 19.15 -8.41
CA ARG A 98 -10.92 18.37 -8.21
C ARG A 98 -10.67 16.88 -8.05
N GLN A 99 -9.48 16.41 -8.41
CA GLN A 99 -9.13 15.00 -8.42
C GLN A 99 -8.71 14.50 -7.03
N VAL A 100 -9.08 13.28 -6.73
CA VAL A 100 -8.55 12.53 -5.59
C VAL A 100 -7.50 11.54 -6.09
N VAL A 101 -6.33 11.51 -5.48
CA VAL A 101 -5.29 10.50 -5.75
C VAL A 101 -5.33 9.47 -4.62
N LEU A 102 -5.67 8.23 -4.93
CA LEU A 102 -5.79 7.13 -3.98
C LEU A 102 -4.67 6.10 -4.19
N LEU A 103 -3.86 5.85 -3.17
CA LEU A 103 -2.80 4.83 -3.19
C LEU A 103 -3.29 3.54 -2.52
N THR A 104 -3.01 2.39 -3.14
CA THR A 104 -3.41 1.08 -2.60
C THR A 104 -2.28 0.03 -2.68
N PRO A 105 -1.57 -0.25 -1.54
CA PRO A 105 -1.49 0.51 -0.29
C PRO A 105 -0.54 1.71 -0.40
N GLY A 106 -0.54 2.59 0.61
CA GLY A 106 0.30 3.79 0.58
C GLY A 106 1.66 3.63 1.28
N THR A 107 1.70 3.12 2.50
CA THR A 107 2.89 3.16 3.37
C THR A 107 3.43 4.59 3.52
N LEU A 108 2.55 5.54 3.88
CA LEU A 108 2.79 6.99 3.89
C LEU A 108 3.07 7.59 2.49
N GLY A 109 2.70 6.87 1.44
CA GLY A 109 2.89 7.28 0.05
C GLY A 109 2.10 8.50 -0.36
N ALA A 110 0.95 8.73 0.23
CA ALA A 110 0.13 9.93 0.01
C ALA A 110 0.91 11.21 0.36
N TYR A 111 1.57 11.23 1.52
CA TYR A 111 2.46 12.32 1.93
C TYR A 111 3.69 12.43 1.02
N VAL A 112 4.34 11.29 0.71
CA VAL A 112 5.52 11.25 -0.18
C VAL A 112 5.20 11.83 -1.55
N MET A 113 4.08 11.44 -2.17
CA MET A 113 3.69 11.96 -3.49
C MET A 113 3.36 13.46 -3.43
N ALA A 114 2.64 13.91 -2.42
CA ALA A 114 2.33 15.33 -2.25
C ALA A 114 3.61 16.17 -2.11
N ARG A 115 4.55 15.70 -1.28
CA ARG A 115 5.86 16.34 -1.08
C ARG A 115 6.65 16.42 -2.37
N GLU A 116 6.72 15.32 -3.11
CA GLU A 116 7.48 15.24 -4.36
C GLU A 116 6.89 16.14 -5.45
N ILE A 117 5.56 16.20 -5.59
CA ILE A 117 4.87 17.11 -6.50
C ILE A 117 5.17 18.56 -6.15
N ALA A 118 5.08 18.93 -4.87
CA ALA A 118 5.35 20.29 -4.41
C ALA A 118 6.81 20.72 -4.66
N ARG A 119 7.78 19.83 -4.40
CA ARG A 119 9.21 20.08 -4.66
C ARG A 119 9.51 20.36 -6.13
N HIS A 120 8.73 19.81 -7.04
CA HIS A 120 8.87 19.99 -8.48
C HIS A 120 7.89 21.02 -9.08
N GLY A 121 7.19 21.79 -8.24
CA GLY A 121 6.28 22.85 -8.69
C GLY A 121 5.05 22.34 -9.43
N GLY A 122 4.66 21.06 -9.21
CA GLY A 122 3.46 20.49 -9.80
C GLY A 122 2.17 20.99 -9.14
N ARG A 123 1.03 20.70 -9.77
CA ARG A 123 -0.29 21.05 -9.24
C ARG A 123 -0.73 20.05 -8.18
N MET A 124 -1.32 20.56 -7.10
CA MET A 124 -1.88 19.72 -6.06
C MET A 124 -3.30 19.27 -6.45
N PRO A 125 -3.68 18.03 -6.17
CA PRO A 125 -5.08 17.58 -6.31
C PRO A 125 -5.96 18.14 -5.17
N LEU A 126 -7.23 17.73 -5.12
CA LEU A 126 -8.09 18.01 -3.97
C LEU A 126 -7.49 17.42 -2.69
N ALA A 127 -7.07 16.18 -2.78
CA ALA A 127 -6.38 15.45 -1.70
C ALA A 127 -5.72 14.18 -2.23
N PHE A 128 -4.78 13.66 -1.43
CA PHE A 128 -4.33 12.29 -1.51
C PHE A 128 -5.05 11.44 -0.47
N ALA A 129 -5.28 10.18 -0.77
CA ALA A 129 -5.73 9.19 0.19
C ALA A 129 -4.86 7.94 0.05
N GLU A 130 -4.75 7.14 1.10
CA GLU A 130 -4.11 5.84 1.00
C GLU A 130 -4.85 4.79 1.82
N THR A 131 -4.70 3.53 1.42
CA THR A 131 -5.21 2.40 2.20
C THR A 131 -4.08 1.70 2.95
N GLY A 132 -4.39 1.12 4.09
CA GLY A 132 -3.44 0.36 4.91
C GLY A 132 -3.03 -0.97 4.30
N THR A 133 -3.83 -1.51 3.39
CA THR A 133 -3.51 -2.74 2.65
C THR A 133 -4.09 -2.68 1.24
N LEU A 134 -3.72 -3.65 0.38
CA LEU A 134 -4.39 -3.84 -0.90
C LEU A 134 -5.87 -4.23 -0.68
N PRO A 135 -6.81 -3.68 -1.48
CA PRO A 135 -8.20 -4.14 -1.45
C PRO A 135 -8.36 -5.63 -1.78
N TYR A 136 -7.38 -6.19 -2.47
CA TYR A 136 -7.39 -7.60 -2.91
C TYR A 136 -6.02 -8.25 -2.72
N LEU A 137 -6.02 -9.51 -2.26
CA LEU A 137 -4.87 -10.41 -2.45
C LEU A 137 -5.08 -11.07 -3.82
N ALA A 138 -4.32 -10.68 -4.81
CA ALA A 138 -4.53 -11.07 -6.19
C ALA A 138 -3.24 -11.48 -6.91
N ARG A 139 -3.37 -12.34 -7.92
CA ARG A 139 -2.30 -12.74 -8.84
C ARG A 139 -2.80 -12.80 -10.27
N LEU A 140 -1.98 -12.31 -11.20
CA LEU A 140 -2.16 -12.53 -12.63
C LEU A 140 -1.93 -14.00 -12.94
N THR A 141 -2.88 -14.63 -13.61
CA THR A 141 -2.79 -15.99 -14.14
C THR A 141 -2.44 -15.97 -15.63
N SER A 142 -2.74 -14.88 -16.32
CA SER A 142 -2.25 -14.54 -17.65
C SER A 142 -2.16 -13.01 -17.79
N PRO A 143 -1.63 -12.47 -18.90
CA PRO A 143 -1.58 -11.02 -19.12
C PRO A 143 -2.95 -10.31 -19.11
N THR A 144 -4.05 -11.05 -19.25
CA THR A 144 -5.42 -10.53 -19.28
C THR A 144 -6.37 -11.14 -18.27
N GLU A 145 -5.82 -11.96 -17.36
CA GLU A 145 -6.61 -12.66 -16.35
C GLU A 145 -5.98 -12.47 -14.96
N VAL A 146 -6.79 -12.14 -14.00
CA VAL A 146 -6.38 -11.96 -12.61
C VAL A 146 -7.32 -12.72 -11.68
N THR A 147 -6.74 -13.43 -10.72
CA THR A 147 -7.49 -14.13 -9.66
C THR A 147 -7.29 -13.40 -8.34
N ALA A 148 -8.39 -13.10 -7.65
CA ALA A 148 -8.42 -12.44 -6.34
C ALA A 148 -9.19 -13.32 -5.35
N PRO A 149 -8.52 -14.31 -4.70
CA PRO A 149 -9.18 -15.22 -3.76
C PRO A 149 -9.63 -14.54 -2.46
N VAL A 150 -9.02 -13.42 -2.11
CA VAL A 150 -9.29 -12.70 -0.85
C VAL A 150 -9.49 -11.22 -1.12
N ARG A 151 -10.51 -10.64 -0.49
CA ARG A 151 -10.77 -9.19 -0.41
C ARG A 151 -10.55 -8.69 1.01
N ALA A 152 -10.18 -7.42 1.15
CA ALA A 152 -10.14 -6.77 2.45
C ALA A 152 -11.56 -6.61 3.01
N ALA A 153 -11.82 -7.21 4.17
CA ALA A 153 -13.09 -7.09 4.90
C ALA A 153 -13.19 -5.74 5.61
N ASN A 154 -12.06 -5.27 6.16
CA ASN A 154 -11.88 -3.92 6.69
C ASN A 154 -10.71 -3.29 5.95
N LEU A 155 -10.94 -2.17 5.28
CA LEU A 155 -9.93 -1.47 4.50
C LEU A 155 -9.64 -0.10 5.14
N PRO A 156 -8.68 -0.02 6.10
CA PRO A 156 -8.31 1.25 6.71
C PRO A 156 -7.86 2.26 5.65
N ALA A 157 -8.34 3.49 5.74
CA ALA A 157 -7.96 4.54 4.80
C ALA A 157 -7.88 5.90 5.49
N GLY A 158 -6.84 6.65 5.16
CA GLY A 158 -6.58 8.01 5.61
C GLY A 158 -6.38 8.97 4.45
N VAL A 159 -6.47 10.24 4.75
CA VAL A 159 -6.43 11.33 3.77
C VAL A 159 -5.35 12.33 4.13
N PHE A 160 -4.69 12.88 3.13
CA PHE A 160 -3.76 14.00 3.25
C PHE A 160 -4.14 15.11 2.25
N PRO A 161 -4.46 16.32 2.72
CA PRO A 161 -4.61 16.75 4.12
C PRO A 161 -5.81 16.10 4.81
N ALA A 162 -5.68 15.73 6.10
CA ALA A 162 -6.74 15.07 6.84
C ALA A 162 -7.98 15.97 7.04
N SER A 163 -7.84 17.28 6.95
CA SER A 163 -8.95 18.26 6.90
C SER A 163 -9.95 18.01 5.76
N ARG A 164 -9.57 17.23 4.73
CA ARG A 164 -10.42 16.80 3.61
C ARG A 164 -11.06 15.42 3.80
N SER A 165 -10.81 14.74 4.93
CA SER A 165 -11.23 13.34 5.14
C SER A 165 -12.71 13.09 4.89
N LYS A 166 -13.61 13.97 5.35
CA LYS A 166 -15.06 13.78 5.23
C LYS A 166 -15.48 13.54 3.78
N ASP A 167 -15.11 14.43 2.88
CA ASP A 167 -15.54 14.40 1.48
C ASP A 167 -14.81 13.33 0.67
N VAL A 168 -13.50 13.20 0.92
CA VAL A 168 -12.65 12.23 0.21
C VAL A 168 -13.01 10.80 0.58
N LEU A 169 -13.21 10.50 1.87
CA LEU A 169 -13.65 9.17 2.30
C LEU A 169 -15.04 8.82 1.77
N ALA A 170 -15.97 9.78 1.69
CA ALA A 170 -17.27 9.58 1.06
C ALA A 170 -17.13 9.22 -0.43
N THR A 171 -16.19 9.84 -1.12
CA THR A 171 -15.90 9.55 -2.54
C THR A 171 -15.31 8.14 -2.72
N ILE A 172 -14.23 7.80 -1.98
CA ILE A 172 -13.55 6.52 -2.18
C ILE A 172 -14.35 5.31 -1.64
N ARG A 173 -15.29 5.52 -0.72
CA ARG A 173 -16.24 4.48 -0.31
C ARG A 173 -17.17 4.02 -1.43
N GLN A 174 -17.40 4.84 -2.44
CA GLN A 174 -18.14 4.42 -3.64
C GLN A 174 -17.35 3.39 -4.46
N LEU A 175 -16.01 3.38 -4.34
CA LEU A 175 -15.13 2.40 -4.98
C LEU A 175 -14.94 1.16 -4.10
N TYR A 176 -14.77 1.38 -2.80
CA TYR A 176 -14.47 0.35 -1.81
C TYR A 176 -15.37 0.53 -0.57
N PRO A 177 -16.56 -0.11 -0.53
CA PRO A 177 -17.50 0.05 0.58
C PRO A 177 -16.94 -0.38 1.95
N THR A 178 -15.92 -1.24 1.97
CA THR A 178 -15.27 -1.74 3.21
C THR A 178 -14.30 -0.73 3.85
N ILE A 179 -14.15 0.48 3.29
CA ILE A 179 -13.27 1.51 3.85
C ILE A 179 -13.65 1.86 5.29
N GLN A 180 -12.65 1.78 6.17
CA GLN A 180 -12.69 2.21 7.56
C GLN A 180 -11.85 3.48 7.72
N PRO A 181 -12.39 4.55 8.31
CA PRO A 181 -11.69 5.82 8.41
C PRO A 181 -10.53 5.73 9.40
N CYS A 182 -9.37 6.23 9.00
CA CYS A 182 -8.24 6.55 9.87
C CYS A 182 -8.17 8.06 10.13
N ALA A 183 -7.46 8.46 11.19
CA ALA A 183 -7.31 9.86 11.55
C ALA A 183 -6.57 10.68 10.48
N ASP A 184 -5.53 10.08 9.91
CA ASP A 184 -4.70 10.63 8.84
C ASP A 184 -3.96 9.52 8.08
N VAL A 185 -3.08 9.89 7.16
CA VAL A 185 -2.31 8.93 6.35
C VAL A 185 -1.22 8.20 7.15
N LEU A 186 -0.68 8.77 8.21
CA LEU A 186 0.27 8.05 9.07
C LEU A 186 -0.45 6.99 9.89
N ASP A 187 -1.62 7.30 10.45
CA ASP A 187 -2.50 6.33 11.10
C ASP A 187 -2.78 5.13 10.18
N THR A 188 -3.08 5.40 8.91
CA THR A 188 -3.30 4.39 7.89
C THR A 188 -2.04 3.58 7.57
N ALA A 189 -0.92 4.24 7.36
CA ALA A 189 0.36 3.58 7.08
C ALA A 189 0.76 2.58 8.17
N LEU A 190 0.43 2.90 9.43
CA LEU A 190 0.64 2.03 10.59
C LEU A 190 -0.35 0.84 10.67
N THR A 191 -1.31 0.71 9.77
CA THR A 191 -2.16 -0.49 9.63
C THR A 191 -1.67 -1.42 8.52
N ASN A 192 -0.60 -1.09 7.80
CA ASN A 192 -0.09 -1.93 6.73
C ASN A 192 0.49 -3.24 7.27
N ALA A 193 -0.09 -4.36 6.83
CA ALA A 193 0.34 -5.70 7.22
C ALA A 193 1.65 -6.15 6.55
N GLY A 194 1.97 -5.62 5.36
CA GLY A 194 3.15 -6.02 4.58
C GLY A 194 4.46 -5.93 5.36
N PRO A 195 4.82 -4.76 5.91
CA PRO A 195 6.04 -4.58 6.70
C PRO A 195 6.13 -5.42 7.98
N VAL A 196 5.00 -5.94 8.45
CA VAL A 196 4.96 -6.78 9.65
C VAL A 196 5.07 -8.26 9.31
N ILE A 197 4.44 -8.71 8.23
CA ILE A 197 4.40 -10.12 7.84
C ILE A 197 5.62 -10.52 7.02
N HIS A 198 5.95 -9.75 5.99
CA HIS A 198 6.91 -10.19 4.97
C HIS A 198 8.36 -10.24 5.47
N PRO A 199 8.88 -9.27 6.26
CA PRO A 199 10.27 -9.33 6.73
C PRO A 199 10.57 -10.58 7.58
N PRO A 200 9.76 -10.94 8.60
CA PRO A 200 9.94 -12.21 9.32
C PRO A 200 9.85 -13.44 8.41
N LEU A 201 8.87 -13.46 7.49
CA LEU A 201 8.71 -14.56 6.54
C LEU A 201 9.95 -14.74 5.67
N VAL A 202 10.46 -13.66 5.07
CA VAL A 202 11.64 -13.72 4.19
C VAL A 202 12.87 -14.13 5.00
N LEU A 203 13.14 -13.49 6.14
CA LEU A 203 14.36 -13.75 6.90
C LEU A 203 14.45 -15.20 7.40
N LEU A 204 13.36 -15.72 7.95
CA LEU A 204 13.37 -17.10 8.50
C LEU A 204 13.29 -18.18 7.43
N ASN A 205 13.11 -17.81 6.16
CA ASN A 205 13.04 -18.72 5.02
C ASN A 205 14.11 -18.47 3.94
N VAL A 206 15.14 -17.67 4.24
CA VAL A 206 16.20 -17.33 3.27
C VAL A 206 16.77 -18.57 2.60
N GLY A 207 17.11 -19.61 3.37
CA GLY A 207 17.67 -20.83 2.80
C GLY A 207 16.71 -21.62 1.89
N ALA A 208 15.40 -21.48 2.04
CA ALA A 208 14.42 -22.06 1.12
C ALA A 208 14.28 -21.18 -0.14
N ILE A 209 14.29 -19.87 0.03
CA ILE A 209 14.25 -18.87 -1.06
C ILE A 209 15.45 -19.07 -2.00
N ASP A 210 16.66 -19.20 -1.45
CA ASP A 210 17.90 -19.37 -2.23
C ASP A 210 17.91 -20.69 -3.04
N ARG A 211 17.12 -21.69 -2.63
CA ARG A 211 16.99 -22.96 -3.35
C ARG A 211 15.99 -22.92 -4.50
N GLY A 212 15.21 -21.86 -4.63
CA GLY A 212 14.27 -21.66 -5.73
C GLY A 212 12.81 -21.54 -5.32
N ARG A 213 11.91 -22.12 -6.10
CA ARG A 213 10.46 -21.95 -5.95
C ARG A 213 9.95 -22.46 -4.60
N PHE A 214 9.23 -21.60 -3.87
CA PHE A 214 8.79 -21.86 -2.52
C PHE A 214 7.49 -21.09 -2.21
N ASP A 215 6.50 -21.76 -1.62
CA ASP A 215 5.31 -21.07 -1.10
C ASP A 215 5.59 -20.56 0.32
N ILE A 216 5.94 -19.27 0.37
CA ILE A 216 6.35 -18.64 1.61
C ILE A 216 5.18 -18.48 2.60
N HIS A 217 3.94 -18.33 2.11
CA HIS A 217 2.78 -18.14 2.97
C HIS A 217 2.23 -19.46 3.52
N ALA A 218 2.33 -20.56 2.76
CA ALA A 218 1.95 -21.89 3.23
C ALA A 218 3.09 -22.53 4.04
N ALA A 219 4.16 -22.96 3.37
CA ALA A 219 5.25 -23.71 3.99
C ALA A 219 6.14 -22.84 4.90
N GLY A 220 6.30 -21.55 4.59
CA GLY A 220 7.14 -20.62 5.34
C GLY A 220 6.52 -20.11 6.65
N THR A 221 5.21 -20.23 6.82
CA THR A 221 4.51 -19.71 8.01
C THR A 221 4.53 -20.74 9.14
N THR A 222 5.69 -20.92 9.74
CA THR A 222 5.90 -21.81 10.90
C THR A 222 5.54 -21.11 12.21
N ALA A 223 5.43 -21.88 13.32
CA ALA A 223 5.22 -21.33 14.64
C ALA A 223 6.32 -20.33 15.07
N SER A 224 7.56 -20.52 14.63
CA SER A 224 8.66 -19.58 14.91
C SER A 224 8.52 -18.31 14.09
N THR A 225 8.10 -18.40 12.83
CA THR A 225 7.81 -17.24 11.98
C THR A 225 6.64 -16.44 12.55
N GLN A 226 5.57 -17.10 13.00
CA GLN A 226 4.42 -16.42 13.62
C GLN A 226 4.84 -15.66 14.89
N ARG A 227 5.65 -16.26 15.78
CA ARG A 227 6.16 -15.55 16.96
C ARG A 227 6.92 -14.26 16.62
N LEU A 228 7.73 -14.28 15.56
CA LEU A 228 8.46 -13.07 15.15
C LEU A 228 7.51 -12.05 14.52
N ILE A 229 6.53 -12.46 13.73
CA ILE A 229 5.47 -11.58 13.20
C ILE A 229 4.71 -10.93 14.36
N GLU A 230 4.31 -11.69 15.38
CA GLU A 230 3.60 -11.18 16.56
C GLU A 230 4.45 -10.18 17.34
N ALA A 231 5.77 -10.39 17.47
CA ALA A 231 6.67 -9.44 18.11
C ALA A 231 6.73 -8.11 17.34
N VAL A 232 6.91 -8.17 16.02
CA VAL A 232 6.91 -6.97 15.15
C VAL A 232 5.56 -6.26 15.21
N ASP A 233 4.45 -7.02 15.23
CA ASP A 233 3.11 -6.47 15.33
C ASP A 233 2.88 -5.77 16.68
N ALA A 234 3.34 -6.35 17.78
CA ALA A 234 3.25 -5.74 19.11
C ALA A 234 3.98 -4.37 19.15
N GLU A 235 5.15 -4.27 18.54
CA GLU A 235 5.91 -3.01 18.44
C GLU A 235 5.17 -1.97 17.57
N ARG A 236 4.56 -2.40 16.46
CA ARG A 236 3.70 -1.55 15.62
C ARG A 236 2.48 -1.05 16.39
N LEU A 237 1.80 -1.94 17.13
CA LEU A 237 0.62 -1.59 17.93
C LEU A 237 0.97 -0.59 19.02
N ALA A 238 2.09 -0.82 19.73
CA ALA A 238 2.59 0.08 20.75
C ALA A 238 2.92 1.47 20.17
N SER A 239 3.58 1.50 19.01
CA SER A 239 3.91 2.75 18.31
C SER A 239 2.63 3.50 17.93
N ARG A 240 1.64 2.81 17.36
CA ARG A 240 0.35 3.39 16.99
C ARG A 240 -0.40 3.96 18.20
N ALA A 241 -0.38 3.26 19.33
CA ALA A 241 -0.93 3.75 20.60
C ALA A 241 -0.14 4.95 21.15
N GLY A 242 1.19 4.94 21.08
CA GLY A 242 2.07 6.06 21.48
C GLY A 242 1.79 7.33 20.66
N TRP A 243 1.46 7.19 19.39
CA TRP A 243 0.96 8.30 18.56
C TRP A 243 -0.44 8.75 18.96
N GLY A 244 -1.16 8.03 19.83
CA GLY A 244 -2.52 8.35 20.27
C GLY A 244 -3.58 8.05 19.22
N TYR A 245 -3.30 7.18 18.24
CA TYR A 245 -4.29 6.76 17.26
C TYR A 245 -5.34 5.81 17.89
N PRO A 246 -6.61 5.94 17.51
CA PRO A 246 -7.70 5.15 18.13
C PRO A 246 -7.69 3.69 17.65
N LYS A 247 -8.40 2.85 18.41
CA LYS A 247 -8.79 1.51 17.94
C LYS A 247 -9.83 1.62 16.81
N PRO A 248 -9.92 0.59 15.93
CA PRO A 248 -9.19 -0.68 15.96
C PRO A 248 -7.75 -0.53 15.48
N HIS A 249 -6.83 -1.33 16.04
CA HIS A 249 -5.44 -1.34 15.62
C HIS A 249 -5.14 -2.39 14.54
N TYR A 250 -6.11 -3.22 14.19
CA TYR A 250 -5.99 -4.30 13.21
C TYR A 250 -4.82 -5.24 13.52
N GLU A 251 -4.89 -5.88 14.70
CA GLU A 251 -3.91 -6.85 15.17
C GLU A 251 -3.78 -8.01 14.18
N LEU A 252 -2.55 -8.37 13.78
CA LEU A 252 -2.33 -9.45 12.84
C LEU A 252 -2.65 -10.84 13.42
N ALA A 253 -2.69 -10.99 14.74
CA ALA A 253 -3.20 -12.19 15.38
C ALA A 253 -4.61 -12.58 14.88
N THR A 254 -5.44 -11.60 14.48
CA THR A 254 -6.76 -11.83 13.88
C THR A 254 -6.73 -12.58 12.55
N TYR A 255 -5.63 -12.50 11.81
CA TYR A 255 -5.44 -13.24 10.55
C TYR A 255 -5.17 -14.73 10.79
N TYR A 256 -4.66 -15.08 11.97
CA TYR A 256 -4.33 -16.44 12.36
C TYR A 256 -5.37 -17.08 13.30
N ASP A 257 -6.30 -16.33 13.86
CA ASP A 257 -7.37 -16.79 14.74
C ASP A 257 -8.76 -16.52 14.09
N GLU A 258 -9.35 -17.58 13.55
CA GLU A 258 -10.67 -17.52 12.87
C GLU A 258 -11.80 -16.97 13.76
N ARG A 259 -11.70 -17.12 15.09
CA ARG A 259 -12.70 -16.60 16.03
C ARG A 259 -12.70 -15.07 16.09
N ARG A 260 -11.56 -14.45 15.76
CA ARG A 260 -11.36 -12.99 15.76
C ARG A 260 -11.25 -12.41 14.35
N ALA A 261 -11.36 -13.22 13.31
CA ALA A 261 -11.09 -12.83 11.94
C ALA A 261 -11.93 -11.63 11.45
N ALA A 262 -13.16 -11.46 11.99
CA ALA A 262 -14.02 -10.32 11.65
C ALA A 262 -13.44 -8.96 12.11
N GLU A 263 -12.54 -8.94 13.10
CA GLU A 263 -11.87 -7.75 13.60
C GLU A 263 -10.67 -7.36 12.72
N GLY A 264 -10.18 -8.29 11.90
CA GLY A 264 -8.97 -8.14 11.10
C GLY A 264 -9.21 -7.51 9.73
N LEU A 265 -8.12 -7.32 8.99
CA LEU A 265 -8.14 -6.70 7.66
C LEU A 265 -8.87 -7.55 6.62
N TYR A 266 -8.75 -8.88 6.67
CA TYR A 266 -9.15 -9.78 5.58
C TYR A 266 -10.37 -10.65 5.85
N GLY A 267 -10.86 -10.69 7.10
CA GLY A 267 -12.04 -11.47 7.47
C GLY A 267 -11.81 -12.99 7.57
N ALA A 268 -12.88 -13.72 7.86
CA ALA A 268 -12.84 -15.15 8.08
C ALA A 268 -12.47 -15.95 6.82
N GLY A 269 -11.71 -17.02 6.99
CA GLY A 269 -11.27 -17.92 5.92
C GLY A 269 -10.25 -17.33 4.96
N ALA A 270 -9.77 -16.11 5.17
CA ALA A 270 -8.84 -15.43 4.24
C ALA A 270 -7.53 -16.19 4.09
N ARG A 271 -6.94 -16.64 5.18
CA ARG A 271 -5.70 -17.44 5.18
C ARG A 271 -5.88 -18.76 4.44
N ALA A 272 -6.91 -19.51 4.77
CA ALA A 272 -7.19 -20.79 4.12
C ALA A 272 -7.42 -20.64 2.61
N LYS A 273 -8.13 -19.60 2.16
CA LYS A 273 -8.33 -19.28 0.74
C LYS A 273 -7.02 -18.92 0.05
N LEU A 274 -6.15 -18.16 0.72
CA LEU A 274 -4.85 -17.79 0.17
C LEU A 274 -3.97 -19.03 0.00
N GLU A 275 -3.82 -19.86 1.03
CA GLU A 275 -3.02 -21.09 1.00
C GLU A 275 -3.57 -22.08 -0.04
N ALA A 276 -4.88 -22.33 -0.06
CA ALA A 276 -5.53 -23.25 -1.00
C ALA A 276 -5.42 -22.79 -2.47
N SER A 277 -5.23 -21.50 -2.72
CA SER A 277 -5.11 -20.98 -4.09
C SER A 277 -3.82 -21.42 -4.80
N GLY A 278 -2.75 -21.71 -4.06
CA GLY A 278 -1.41 -22.02 -4.59
C GLY A 278 -0.76 -20.89 -5.39
N LEU A 279 -1.36 -19.72 -5.44
CA LEU A 279 -0.92 -18.60 -6.28
C LEU A 279 0.34 -17.91 -5.76
N TRP A 280 0.76 -18.20 -4.53
CA TRP A 280 1.98 -17.65 -3.91
C TRP A 280 3.17 -18.62 -3.92
N ASN A 281 3.03 -19.76 -4.57
CA ASN A 281 4.16 -20.66 -4.85
C ASN A 281 4.99 -20.09 -6.02
N GLU A 282 5.95 -19.25 -5.71
CA GLU A 282 6.75 -18.50 -6.69
C GLU A 282 8.24 -18.50 -6.33
N THR A 283 9.07 -18.08 -7.27
CA THR A 283 10.50 -17.85 -7.01
C THR A 283 10.65 -16.45 -6.43
N LEU A 284 11.16 -16.37 -5.21
CA LEU A 284 11.45 -15.12 -4.53
C LEU A 284 12.94 -14.79 -4.64
N THR A 285 13.27 -13.53 -4.60
CA THR A 285 14.65 -13.02 -4.51
C THR A 285 14.68 -11.83 -3.55
N PHE A 286 15.87 -11.35 -3.19
CA PHE A 286 15.99 -10.13 -2.39
C PHE A 286 15.57 -8.86 -3.15
N GLU A 287 15.37 -8.94 -4.46
CA GLU A 287 14.80 -7.86 -5.29
C GLU A 287 13.27 -7.84 -5.27
N HIS A 288 12.64 -8.89 -4.70
CA HIS A 288 11.20 -8.94 -4.55
C HIS A 288 10.70 -7.81 -3.62
N ARG A 289 9.45 -7.35 -3.86
CA ARG A 289 8.85 -6.25 -3.10
C ARG A 289 8.80 -6.50 -1.57
N TYR A 290 8.77 -7.75 -1.14
CA TYR A 290 8.83 -8.09 0.30
C TYR A 290 10.10 -7.56 0.99
N VAL A 291 11.17 -7.38 0.22
CA VAL A 291 12.42 -6.78 0.69
C VAL A 291 12.52 -5.31 0.31
N THR A 292 12.39 -4.99 -0.98
CA THR A 292 12.61 -3.63 -1.49
C THR A 292 11.56 -2.62 -1.03
N GLU A 293 10.35 -3.07 -0.72
CA GLU A 293 9.24 -2.26 -0.24
C GLU A 293 9.03 -2.44 1.26
N ASP A 294 8.76 -3.69 1.72
CA ASP A 294 8.31 -3.91 3.09
C ASP A 294 9.46 -3.82 4.11
N VAL A 295 10.67 -4.30 3.76
CA VAL A 295 11.85 -4.11 4.61
C VAL A 295 12.37 -2.69 4.48
N VAL A 296 12.76 -2.27 3.26
CA VAL A 296 13.52 -1.01 3.06
C VAL A 296 12.68 0.22 3.38
N LEU A 297 11.41 0.24 2.97
CA LEU A 297 10.53 1.40 3.19
C LEU A 297 9.64 1.20 4.42
N GLY A 298 9.03 0.03 4.56
CA GLY A 298 8.03 -0.24 5.57
C GLY A 298 8.61 -0.37 6.98
N LEU A 299 9.60 -1.24 7.20
CA LEU A 299 10.25 -1.36 8.53
C LEU A 299 10.98 -0.08 8.93
N SER A 300 11.61 0.63 7.98
CA SER A 300 12.27 1.91 8.26
C SER A 300 11.26 2.96 8.74
N LEU A 301 10.06 2.99 8.15
CA LEU A 301 8.97 3.85 8.62
C LEU A 301 8.54 3.46 10.04
N LEU A 302 8.28 2.16 10.29
CA LEU A 302 7.85 1.67 11.60
C LEU A 302 8.87 1.99 12.69
N GLU A 303 10.16 1.76 12.45
CA GLU A 303 11.25 2.05 13.37
C GLU A 303 11.32 3.55 13.69
N SER A 304 11.25 4.40 12.66
CA SER A 304 11.30 5.85 12.82
C SER A 304 10.08 6.39 13.59
N VAL A 305 8.90 5.85 13.32
CA VAL A 305 7.66 6.20 14.02
C VAL A 305 7.70 5.78 15.49
N ALA A 306 8.21 4.56 15.79
CA ALA A 306 8.40 4.08 17.16
C ALA A 306 9.36 4.99 17.94
N ARG A 307 10.51 5.32 17.34
CA ARG A 307 11.52 6.21 17.92
C ARG A 307 10.96 7.59 18.25
N THR A 308 10.11 8.16 17.38
CA THR A 308 9.50 9.49 17.59
C THR A 308 8.63 9.54 18.85
N VAL A 309 8.01 8.45 19.24
CA VAL A 309 7.17 8.34 20.45
C VAL A 309 7.84 7.54 21.57
N THR A 310 9.16 7.34 21.49
CA THR A 310 9.99 6.64 22.49
C THR A 310 9.51 5.23 22.83
N ILE A 311 9.02 4.51 21.84
CA ILE A 311 8.68 3.09 21.93
C ILE A 311 9.88 2.26 21.51
N ASP A 312 10.30 1.34 22.37
CA ASP A 312 11.33 0.36 22.04
C ASP A 312 10.81 -0.61 20.98
N SER A 313 11.63 -0.82 19.92
CA SER A 313 11.28 -1.69 18.80
C SER A 313 12.43 -2.65 18.44
N PRO A 314 12.85 -3.53 19.38
CA PRO A 314 14.01 -4.41 19.19
C PRO A 314 13.82 -5.43 18.07
N ALA A 315 12.61 -5.95 17.83
CA ALA A 315 12.35 -6.88 16.73
C ALA A 315 12.48 -6.18 15.38
N ILE A 316 11.88 -4.99 15.21
CA ILE A 316 11.99 -4.18 13.99
C ILE A 316 13.46 -3.79 13.74
N SER A 317 14.14 -3.26 14.74
CA SER A 317 15.55 -2.84 14.64
C SER A 317 16.49 -4.02 14.33
N GLY A 318 16.24 -5.17 14.95
CA GLY A 318 16.99 -6.41 14.70
C GLY A 318 16.81 -6.89 13.26
N LEU A 319 15.59 -6.88 12.72
CA LEU A 319 15.31 -7.21 11.33
C LEU A 319 16.05 -6.25 10.38
N LEU A 320 15.98 -4.93 10.61
CA LEU A 320 16.68 -3.94 9.79
C LEU A 320 18.20 -4.15 9.79
N LEU A 321 18.78 -4.50 10.95
CA LEU A 321 20.22 -4.78 11.05
C LEU A 321 20.63 -6.02 10.22
N VAL A 322 19.88 -7.13 10.36
CA VAL A 322 20.18 -8.36 9.64
C VAL A 322 19.98 -8.20 8.14
N PHE A 323 18.85 -7.61 7.71
CA PHE A 323 18.63 -7.32 6.29
C PHE A 323 19.67 -6.34 5.72
N GLY A 324 20.09 -5.34 6.49
CA GLY A 324 21.17 -4.45 6.10
C GLY A 324 22.47 -5.20 5.80
N THR A 325 22.81 -6.18 6.65
CA THR A 325 23.95 -7.06 6.43
C THR A 325 23.80 -7.90 5.16
N LEU A 326 22.64 -8.52 4.94
CA LEU A 326 22.36 -9.35 3.75
C LEU A 326 22.37 -8.53 2.45
N LEU A 327 21.93 -7.27 2.52
CA LEU A 327 21.88 -6.36 1.37
C LEU A 327 23.19 -5.57 1.16
N GLY A 328 24.17 -5.72 2.04
CA GLY A 328 25.45 -5.00 1.98
C GLY A 328 25.32 -3.48 2.14
N ARG A 329 24.28 -2.98 2.84
CA ARG A 329 24.04 -1.56 3.09
C ARG A 329 23.38 -1.30 4.45
N ARG A 330 23.48 -0.07 4.94
CA ARG A 330 22.76 0.35 6.12
C ARG A 330 21.31 0.66 5.75
N LEU A 331 20.35 0.17 6.56
CA LEU A 331 18.92 0.45 6.35
C LEU A 331 18.36 1.45 7.38
N THR A 332 18.96 1.52 8.57
CA THR A 332 18.55 2.48 9.60
C THR A 332 18.77 3.92 9.13
N GLY A 333 17.75 4.74 9.18
CA GLY A 333 17.77 6.12 8.69
C GLY A 333 17.71 6.25 7.18
N GLU A 334 17.43 5.16 6.45
CA GLU A 334 17.15 5.15 5.01
C GLU A 334 15.66 4.96 4.73
N GLY A 335 15.29 4.89 3.47
CA GLY A 335 13.93 4.61 3.05
C GLY A 335 12.92 5.69 3.46
N ARG A 336 11.83 5.30 4.12
CA ARG A 336 10.78 6.21 4.59
C ARG A 336 10.94 6.60 6.07
N ASP A 337 12.16 6.83 6.52
CA ASP A 337 12.41 7.46 7.83
C ASP A 337 11.80 8.87 7.87
N LEU A 338 11.19 9.24 9.01
CA LEU A 338 10.53 10.55 9.16
C LEU A 338 11.50 11.72 8.97
N ALA A 339 12.79 11.56 9.29
CA ALA A 339 13.79 12.58 9.02
C ALA A 339 14.01 12.79 7.51
N HIS A 340 14.13 11.71 6.75
CA HIS A 340 14.20 11.77 5.28
C HIS A 340 12.96 12.40 4.64
N LEU A 341 11.82 12.22 5.28
CA LEU A 341 10.56 12.80 4.83
C LEU A 341 10.38 14.27 5.26
N GLY A 342 11.39 14.89 5.88
CA GLY A 342 11.34 16.27 6.35
C GLY A 342 10.49 16.47 7.61
N LEU A 343 10.21 15.40 8.33
CA LEU A 343 9.38 15.39 9.55
C LEU A 343 10.24 15.23 10.83
N GLY A 344 11.51 14.83 10.71
CA GLY A 344 12.36 14.48 11.87
C GLY A 344 12.64 15.62 12.86
N ASP A 345 12.64 16.86 12.39
CA ASP A 345 12.86 18.05 13.22
C ASP A 345 11.57 18.68 13.75
N LEU A 346 10.42 18.07 13.46
CA LEU A 346 9.12 18.54 13.92
C LEU A 346 8.73 17.85 15.22
N LEU A 347 8.10 18.60 16.12
CA LEU A 347 7.46 18.04 17.30
C LEU A 347 6.24 17.20 16.90
N LEU A 348 5.87 16.24 17.73
CA LEU A 348 4.70 15.37 17.49
C LEU A 348 3.43 16.17 17.14
N ARG A 349 3.16 17.27 17.86
CA ARG A 349 2.03 18.16 17.59
C ARG A 349 2.13 18.85 16.23
N GLU A 350 3.35 19.21 15.81
CA GLU A 350 3.62 19.85 14.51
C GLU A 350 3.44 18.86 13.36
N ILE A 351 3.87 17.61 13.54
CA ILE A 351 3.61 16.56 12.55
C ILE A 351 2.10 16.35 12.38
N ARG A 352 1.34 16.28 13.48
CA ARG A 352 -0.12 16.13 13.42
C ARG A 352 -0.80 17.32 12.73
N GLU A 353 -0.39 18.54 13.03
CA GLU A 353 -0.87 19.76 12.36
C GLU A 353 -0.58 19.69 10.86
N LEU A 354 0.65 19.32 10.49
CA LEU A 354 1.05 19.18 9.10
C LEU A 354 0.25 18.10 8.37
N LEU A 355 -0.01 16.94 8.99
CA LEU A 355 -0.83 15.88 8.40
C LEU A 355 -2.30 16.31 8.26
N HIS A 356 -2.79 17.14 9.19
CA HIS A 356 -4.15 17.66 9.14
C HIS A 356 -4.33 18.73 8.06
N ASP A 357 -3.45 19.75 8.02
CA ASP A 357 -3.59 20.93 7.17
C ASP A 357 -2.88 20.81 5.82
N GLY A 358 -1.93 19.84 5.71
CA GLY A 358 -1.19 19.54 4.50
C GLY A 358 -0.43 20.74 3.96
N TRP A 359 -0.56 20.99 2.68
CA TRP A 359 0.10 22.12 1.98
C TRP A 359 -0.44 23.51 2.35
N SER A 360 -1.50 23.59 3.15
CA SER A 360 -1.99 24.85 3.74
C SER A 360 -1.30 25.19 5.05
N SER A 361 -0.60 24.22 5.70
CA SER A 361 0.15 24.45 6.92
C SER A 361 1.35 25.36 6.69
N HIS A 362 1.64 26.23 7.66
CA HIS A 362 2.86 27.02 7.68
C HIS A 362 4.14 26.16 7.76
N LEU A 363 4.03 24.91 8.24
CA LEU A 363 5.12 23.93 8.34
C LEU A 363 5.47 23.31 6.99
N TRP A 364 4.55 23.37 5.99
CA TRP A 364 4.73 22.67 4.72
C TRP A 364 6.02 23.07 3.99
N ARG A 365 6.34 24.37 3.96
CA ARG A 365 7.58 24.86 3.31
C ARG A 365 8.85 24.30 3.95
N ARG A 366 8.82 23.97 5.25
CA ARG A 366 9.94 23.35 5.95
C ARG A 366 10.02 21.86 5.60
N ALA A 367 8.90 21.19 5.55
CA ALA A 367 8.81 19.75 5.27
C ALA A 367 9.18 19.36 3.84
N ILE A 368 9.00 20.28 2.86
CA ILE A 368 9.34 20.00 1.44
C ILE A 368 10.79 20.36 1.07
N LYS A 369 11.56 20.97 1.95
CA LYS A 369 12.99 21.21 1.72
C LYS A 369 13.77 19.88 1.80
#